data_07582bea68a0bb137017075fc362fbf3
#
_entry.id   07582bea68a0bb137017075fc362fbf3
#
_cell.length_a   1.000
_cell.length_b   1.000
_cell.length_c   1.000
_cell.angle_alpha   90.00
_cell.angle_beta   90.00
_cell.angle_gamma   90.00
#
_symmetry.space_group_name_H-M   'P 1'
#
loop_
_entity.id
_entity.type
_entity.pdbx_description
1 polymer ?
#
loop_
_entity_poly.entity_id
_entity_poly.type
_entity_poly.pdbx_seq_one_letter_code
_entity_poly.pdbx_strand_id
1 'polypeptide(L)'
;MNTSTAAHSDHQSTQVRWVILALLFMASFVAYVLRTNMSIAGKNMMADLGLSKIQLGMVLSAFAWGYAIFQFPGGIFGNIVGCRRALTIIAVLWGILTLATGLVPGTTLVSTIFILTTLIVLRFLMGVVQAPLFPVACGGTIGSWFPVSGWAFPNGLTSTGLTLGAAATAPLIAWLMETLGWRESFVLTASLAFLIAGVWWWYARDNPADHPRVSKKELALINANRLSPEQAIEDKAAWKSVLKNRDILLLAASYFCMNYVFYIFFNWFFIYLVDVREFKILEGGYFAAAPWMVGAVAASIGGLWCDRLCKRIGPRWGCRIPGIVGLSLAAGLLFIGATTKNPYLAVVFLSLSFGCTQLTEGAYWAAAIFVFGKHASAATGVMNTGGNVVGGIGALLVPITAKAFGWVPALATGSVFAMIGVGLWLFVRADKPITLHST
;
A
#
# COMPACT_ATOMS: atom_id res chain seq x y z
N MET A 1 -15.35 -11.20 55.20
CA MET A 1 -15.07 -9.90 54.57
C MET A 1 -14.15 -10.16 53.38
N ASN A 2 -14.66 -10.06 52.17
CA ASN A 2 -14.00 -9.82 50.88
C ASN A 2 -14.82 -10.41 49.70
N THR A 3 -16.00 -9.82 49.48
CA THR A 3 -16.81 -10.15 48.28
C THR A 3 -17.19 -8.89 47.48
N SER A 4 -16.52 -7.73 47.74
CA SER A 4 -16.89 -6.45 47.17
C SER A 4 -16.00 -5.95 46.00
N THR A 5 -14.90 -6.60 45.64
CA THR A 5 -13.96 -6.09 44.62
C THR A 5 -14.16 -6.68 43.22
N ALA A 6 -14.98 -7.73 43.07
CA ALA A 6 -15.21 -8.35 41.74
C ALA A 6 -16.39 -7.71 40.95
N ALA A 7 -17.28 -6.97 41.61
CA ALA A 7 -18.51 -6.44 40.98
C ALA A 7 -18.33 -5.06 40.31
N HIS A 8 -17.23 -4.34 40.58
CA HIS A 8 -17.02 -3.00 40.02
C HIS A 8 -16.38 -2.95 38.63
N SER A 9 -15.83 -4.07 38.13
CA SER A 9 -15.18 -4.11 36.79
C SER A 9 -16.15 -4.30 35.61
N ASP A 10 -17.39 -4.68 35.86
CA ASP A 10 -18.38 -5.01 34.79
C ASP A 10 -19.10 -3.76 34.23
N HIS A 11 -18.93 -2.58 34.82
CA HIS A 11 -19.63 -1.35 34.43
C HIS A 11 -18.86 -0.43 33.47
N GLN A 12 -17.56 -0.62 33.27
CA GLN A 12 -16.77 0.18 32.32
C GLN A 12 -16.52 -0.60 31.04
N SER A 13 -16.70 0.06 29.90
CA SER A 13 -16.32 -0.50 28.58
C SER A 13 -14.79 -0.60 28.52
N THR A 14 -14.28 -1.81 28.31
CA THR A 14 -12.83 -2.00 28.04
C THR A 14 -12.47 -1.44 26.67
N GLN A 15 -11.17 -1.25 26.42
CA GLN A 15 -10.64 -0.60 25.21
C GLN A 15 -9.81 -1.58 24.37
N VAL A 16 -10.12 -2.88 24.42
CA VAL A 16 -9.33 -3.94 23.77
C VAL A 16 -9.28 -3.76 22.25
N ARG A 17 -10.38 -3.35 21.63
CA ARG A 17 -10.43 -3.08 20.18
C ARG A 17 -9.41 -2.04 19.72
N TRP A 18 -9.11 -1.04 20.55
CA TRP A 18 -8.11 -0.01 20.21
C TRP A 18 -6.69 -0.54 20.30
N VAL A 19 -6.42 -1.49 21.22
CA VAL A 19 -5.13 -2.19 21.27
C VAL A 19 -4.96 -3.07 20.02
N ILE A 20 -6.00 -3.79 19.60
CA ILE A 20 -6.01 -4.54 18.34
C ILE A 20 -5.72 -3.60 17.16
N LEU A 21 -6.33 -2.42 17.11
CA LEU A 21 -6.08 -1.43 16.07
C LEU A 21 -4.65 -0.89 16.10
N ALA A 22 -4.10 -0.62 17.29
CA ALA A 22 -2.70 -0.21 17.42
C ALA A 22 -1.73 -1.29 16.91
N LEU A 23 -2.03 -2.57 17.18
CA LEU A 23 -1.26 -3.69 16.65
C LEU A 23 -1.38 -3.81 15.11
N LEU A 24 -2.57 -3.59 14.54
CA LEU A 24 -2.75 -3.54 13.08
C LEU A 24 -2.00 -2.37 12.45
N PHE A 25 -2.01 -1.20 13.09
CA PHE A 25 -1.23 -0.04 12.66
C PHE A 25 0.27 -0.37 12.63
N MET A 26 0.80 -0.96 13.72
CA MET A 26 2.20 -1.35 13.80
C MET A 26 2.56 -2.47 12.80
N ALA A 27 1.68 -3.45 12.62
CA ALA A 27 1.86 -4.49 11.60
C ALA A 27 1.93 -3.89 10.20
N SER A 28 1.05 -2.93 9.88
CA SER A 28 1.04 -2.22 8.61
C SER A 28 2.29 -1.37 8.41
N PHE A 29 2.74 -0.68 9.46
CA PHE A 29 3.99 0.07 9.46
C PHE A 29 5.18 -0.82 9.13
N VAL A 30 5.37 -1.91 9.90
CA VAL A 30 6.46 -2.87 9.69
C VAL A 30 6.37 -3.52 8.30
N ALA A 31 5.16 -3.83 7.84
CA ALA A 31 4.93 -4.36 6.51
C ALA A 31 5.52 -3.50 5.41
N TYR A 32 5.33 -2.18 5.50
CA TYR A 32 5.88 -1.26 4.51
C TYR A 32 7.37 -1.03 4.68
N VAL A 33 7.90 -1.07 5.90
CA VAL A 33 9.35 -1.09 6.12
C VAL A 33 9.99 -2.27 5.36
N LEU A 34 9.45 -3.48 5.52
CA LEU A 34 9.99 -4.69 4.86
C LEU A 34 9.75 -4.71 3.35
N ARG A 35 8.70 -4.06 2.88
CA ARG A 35 8.40 -3.93 1.45
C ARG A 35 9.35 -2.96 0.77
N THR A 36 9.61 -1.82 1.39
CA THR A 36 10.33 -0.68 0.79
C THR A 36 11.85 -0.78 0.99
N ASN A 37 12.34 -1.57 1.97
CA ASN A 37 13.77 -1.69 2.28
C ASN A 37 14.63 -1.99 1.04
N MET A 38 14.15 -2.87 0.13
CA MET A 38 14.87 -3.24 -1.09
C MET A 38 15.05 -2.06 -2.07
N SER A 39 14.08 -1.15 -2.15
CA SER A 39 14.18 0.02 -3.02
C SER A 39 15.29 0.98 -2.56
N ILE A 40 15.59 0.98 -1.26
CA ILE A 40 16.65 1.80 -0.65
C ILE A 40 17.98 1.02 -0.68
N ALA A 41 18.00 -0.19 -0.14
CA ALA A 41 19.19 -1.04 -0.06
C ALA A 41 19.71 -1.46 -1.44
N GLY A 42 18.86 -1.44 -2.47
CA GLY A 42 19.20 -1.81 -3.84
C GLY A 42 20.42 -1.09 -4.41
N LYS A 43 20.69 0.15 -3.97
CA LYS A 43 21.88 0.89 -4.36
C LYS A 43 23.17 0.15 -3.98
N ASN A 44 23.30 -0.24 -2.70
CA ASN A 44 24.50 -0.94 -2.21
C ASN A 44 24.50 -2.41 -2.67
N MET A 45 23.31 -3.04 -2.77
CA MET A 45 23.19 -4.40 -3.29
C MET A 45 23.65 -4.53 -4.73
N MET A 46 23.36 -3.56 -5.61
CA MET A 46 23.84 -3.56 -6.98
C MET A 46 25.37 -3.58 -7.03
N ALA A 47 26.03 -2.77 -6.21
CA ALA A 47 27.48 -2.69 -6.16
C ALA A 47 28.12 -3.98 -5.63
N ASP A 48 27.57 -4.55 -4.53
CA ASP A 48 28.12 -5.73 -3.86
C ASP A 48 27.82 -7.04 -4.61
N LEU A 49 26.64 -7.15 -5.24
CA LEU A 49 26.20 -8.36 -5.93
C LEU A 49 26.41 -8.31 -7.46
N GLY A 50 27.04 -7.26 -7.99
CA GLY A 50 27.30 -7.09 -9.41
C GLY A 50 26.03 -6.99 -10.26
N LEU A 51 24.93 -6.41 -9.73
CA LEU A 51 23.65 -6.31 -10.42
C LEU A 51 23.52 -4.99 -11.17
N SER A 52 22.99 -5.05 -12.38
CA SER A 52 22.59 -3.86 -13.13
C SER A 52 21.26 -3.29 -12.62
N LYS A 53 20.95 -2.01 -12.94
CA LYS A 53 19.66 -1.37 -12.62
C LYS A 53 18.47 -2.15 -13.22
N ILE A 54 18.62 -2.74 -14.40
CA ILE A 54 17.57 -3.57 -15.04
C ILE A 54 17.34 -4.85 -14.25
N GLN A 55 18.41 -5.51 -13.79
CA GLN A 55 18.30 -6.72 -12.96
C GLN A 55 17.65 -6.41 -11.60
N LEU A 56 18.01 -5.29 -10.96
CA LEU A 56 17.29 -4.82 -9.77
C LEU A 56 15.79 -4.56 -10.08
N GLY A 57 15.50 -3.95 -11.24
CA GLY A 57 14.12 -3.77 -11.72
C GLY A 57 13.36 -5.09 -11.87
N MET A 58 14.00 -6.17 -12.34
CA MET A 58 13.41 -7.52 -12.40
C MET A 58 13.05 -8.04 -11.01
N VAL A 59 13.94 -7.85 -10.03
CA VAL A 59 13.71 -8.25 -8.64
C VAL A 59 12.55 -7.47 -8.01
N LEU A 60 12.48 -6.15 -8.21
CA LEU A 60 11.38 -5.31 -7.72
C LEU A 60 10.05 -5.65 -8.43
N SER A 61 10.10 -5.91 -9.73
CA SER A 61 8.95 -6.34 -10.54
C SER A 61 8.36 -7.67 -10.05
N ALA A 62 9.21 -8.64 -9.68
CA ALA A 62 8.78 -9.95 -9.19
C ALA A 62 7.87 -9.84 -7.96
N PHE A 63 8.18 -8.92 -7.03
CA PHE A 63 7.31 -8.63 -5.88
C PHE A 63 5.92 -8.16 -6.33
N ALA A 64 5.86 -7.21 -7.25
CA ALA A 64 4.59 -6.62 -7.70
C ALA A 64 3.71 -7.67 -8.41
N TRP A 65 4.30 -8.57 -9.19
CA TRP A 65 3.57 -9.68 -9.81
C TRP A 65 3.05 -10.68 -8.78
N GLY A 66 3.88 -11.10 -7.81
CA GLY A 66 3.44 -11.98 -6.72
C GLY A 66 2.27 -11.37 -5.95
N TYR A 67 2.37 -10.08 -5.62
CA TYR A 67 1.33 -9.33 -4.93
C TYR A 67 0.02 -9.22 -5.74
N ALA A 68 0.10 -8.83 -7.01
CA ALA A 68 -1.07 -8.62 -7.86
C ALA A 68 -1.83 -9.93 -8.14
N ILE A 69 -1.11 -11.02 -8.46
CA ILE A 69 -1.72 -12.33 -8.77
C ILE A 69 -2.41 -12.93 -7.55
N PHE A 70 -1.79 -12.82 -6.37
CA PHE A 70 -2.27 -13.47 -5.14
C PHE A 70 -3.15 -12.58 -4.25
N GLN A 71 -3.46 -11.36 -4.66
CA GLN A 71 -4.32 -10.46 -3.89
C GLN A 71 -5.74 -11.02 -3.69
N PHE A 72 -6.33 -11.58 -4.73
CA PHE A 72 -7.66 -12.21 -4.64
C PHE A 72 -7.64 -13.55 -3.87
N PRO A 73 -6.77 -14.53 -4.18
CA PRO A 73 -6.64 -15.75 -3.37
C PRO A 73 -6.31 -15.46 -1.90
N GLY A 74 -5.54 -14.40 -1.65
CA GLY A 74 -5.15 -13.98 -0.31
C GLY A 74 -6.34 -13.54 0.57
N GLY A 75 -7.35 -12.92 -0.02
CA GLY A 75 -8.59 -12.58 0.69
C GLY A 75 -9.33 -13.84 1.18
N ILE A 76 -9.35 -14.90 0.37
CA ILE A 76 -9.97 -16.20 0.73
C ILE A 76 -9.19 -16.89 1.86
N PHE A 77 -7.85 -16.81 1.83
CA PHE A 77 -6.98 -17.40 2.85
C PHE A 77 -7.33 -16.93 4.27
N GLY A 78 -7.55 -15.65 4.47
CA GLY A 78 -7.93 -15.09 5.77
C GLY A 78 -9.26 -15.65 6.30
N ASN A 79 -10.23 -15.88 5.41
CA ASN A 79 -11.53 -16.45 5.79
C ASN A 79 -11.45 -17.92 6.20
N ILE A 80 -10.52 -18.69 5.59
CA ILE A 80 -10.36 -20.13 5.89
C ILE A 80 -9.56 -20.34 7.18
N VAL A 81 -8.46 -19.61 7.35
CA VAL A 81 -7.47 -19.87 8.42
C VAL A 81 -7.80 -19.10 9.70
N GLY A 82 -8.60 -18.02 9.60
CA GLY A 82 -8.84 -17.04 10.66
C GLY A 82 -7.81 -15.91 10.65
N CYS A 83 -8.22 -14.71 11.05
CA CYS A 83 -7.40 -13.50 10.95
C CYS A 83 -6.17 -13.55 11.84
N ARG A 84 -6.30 -14.11 13.06
CA ARG A 84 -5.18 -14.24 14.00
C ARG A 84 -4.06 -15.09 13.42
N ARG A 85 -4.39 -16.29 12.96
CA ARG A 85 -3.42 -17.22 12.35
C ARG A 85 -2.86 -16.68 11.05
N ALA A 86 -3.72 -16.13 10.19
CA ALA A 86 -3.31 -15.60 8.90
C ALA A 86 -2.28 -14.46 9.05
N LEU A 87 -2.54 -13.44 9.88
CA LEU A 87 -1.61 -12.34 10.10
C LEU A 87 -0.31 -12.79 10.77
N THR A 88 -0.36 -13.79 11.67
CA THR A 88 0.85 -14.38 12.25
C THR A 88 1.69 -15.07 11.19
N ILE A 89 1.10 -15.93 10.36
CA ILE A 89 1.79 -16.63 9.26
C ILE A 89 2.42 -15.62 8.29
N ILE A 90 1.66 -14.59 7.90
CA ILE A 90 2.14 -13.51 7.02
C ILE A 90 3.38 -12.85 7.64
N ALA A 91 3.31 -12.43 8.90
CA ALA A 91 4.41 -11.73 9.56
C ALA A 91 5.66 -12.62 9.74
N VAL A 92 5.49 -13.91 10.10
CA VAL A 92 6.60 -14.86 10.22
C VAL A 92 7.25 -15.11 8.86
N LEU A 93 6.47 -15.39 7.82
CA LEU A 93 7.01 -15.62 6.48
C LEU A 93 7.71 -14.38 5.94
N TRP A 94 7.21 -13.18 6.20
CA TRP A 94 7.91 -11.94 5.86
C TRP A 94 9.26 -11.83 6.54
N GLY A 95 9.32 -12.10 7.85
CA GLY A 95 10.56 -12.13 8.59
C GLY A 95 11.56 -13.11 7.96
N ILE A 96 11.13 -14.34 7.66
CA ILE A 96 11.97 -15.37 7.03
C ILE A 96 12.47 -14.92 5.65
N LEU A 97 11.59 -14.43 4.78
CA LEU A 97 11.97 -14.01 3.42
C LEU A 97 12.86 -12.76 3.42
N THR A 98 12.65 -11.85 4.37
CA THR A 98 13.52 -10.67 4.56
C THR A 98 14.89 -11.10 5.05
N LEU A 99 14.96 -11.98 6.05
CA LEU A 99 16.20 -12.55 6.55
C LEU A 99 16.96 -13.30 5.44
N ALA A 100 16.26 -14.15 4.68
CA ALA A 100 16.84 -14.88 3.55
C ALA A 100 17.40 -13.91 2.48
N THR A 101 16.77 -12.75 2.27
CA THR A 101 17.30 -11.72 1.35
C THR A 101 18.63 -11.16 1.85
N GLY A 102 18.78 -10.89 3.15
CA GLY A 102 20.04 -10.42 3.75
C GLY A 102 21.15 -11.47 3.72
N LEU A 103 20.79 -12.76 3.72
CA LEU A 103 21.72 -13.88 3.71
C LEU A 103 22.14 -14.35 2.31
N VAL A 104 21.67 -13.69 1.24
CA VAL A 104 22.09 -14.03 -0.13
C VAL A 104 23.60 -13.88 -0.27
N PRO A 105 24.33 -14.95 -0.71
CA PRO A 105 25.78 -14.93 -0.80
C PRO A 105 26.28 -13.91 -1.85
N GLY A 106 27.51 -13.44 -1.66
CA GLY A 106 28.16 -12.53 -2.62
C GLY A 106 28.69 -13.25 -3.87
N THR A 107 29.11 -12.45 -4.86
CA THR A 107 29.66 -12.95 -6.15
C THR A 107 30.93 -13.77 -6.03
N THR A 108 31.61 -13.74 -4.90
CA THR A 108 32.78 -14.57 -4.60
C THR A 108 32.44 -16.05 -4.38
N LEU A 109 31.20 -16.35 -3.97
CA LEU A 109 30.76 -17.70 -3.63
C LEU A 109 29.88 -18.34 -4.71
N VAL A 110 29.09 -17.54 -5.42
CA VAL A 110 28.11 -18.01 -6.39
C VAL A 110 28.01 -17.07 -7.59
N SER A 111 27.48 -17.59 -8.72
CA SER A 111 27.31 -16.77 -9.92
C SER A 111 26.25 -15.68 -9.76
N THR A 112 26.42 -14.55 -10.47
CA THR A 112 25.42 -13.47 -10.50
C THR A 112 24.04 -13.94 -10.97
N ILE A 113 23.97 -14.94 -11.84
CA ILE A 113 22.70 -15.55 -12.31
C ILE A 113 21.99 -16.24 -11.16
N PHE A 114 22.71 -17.01 -10.33
CA PHE A 114 22.14 -17.65 -9.14
C PHE A 114 21.61 -16.61 -8.14
N ILE A 115 22.40 -15.56 -7.87
CA ILE A 115 22.02 -14.44 -7.00
C ILE A 115 20.73 -13.79 -7.52
N LEU A 116 20.69 -13.43 -8.80
CA LEU A 116 19.54 -12.78 -9.42
C LEU A 116 18.28 -13.65 -9.33
N THR A 117 18.40 -14.93 -9.68
CA THR A 117 17.27 -15.88 -9.63
C THR A 117 16.75 -16.04 -8.21
N THR A 118 17.65 -16.18 -7.23
CA THR A 118 17.29 -16.28 -5.80
C THR A 118 16.55 -15.03 -5.34
N LEU A 119 17.04 -13.84 -5.65
CA LEU A 119 16.38 -12.58 -5.28
C LEU A 119 15.01 -12.43 -5.95
N ILE A 120 14.87 -12.83 -7.22
CA ILE A 120 13.57 -12.83 -7.93
C ILE A 120 12.58 -13.75 -7.22
N VAL A 121 12.98 -14.98 -6.89
CA VAL A 121 12.11 -15.95 -6.18
C VAL A 121 11.72 -15.43 -4.81
N LEU A 122 12.67 -14.96 -4.00
CA LEU A 122 12.40 -14.41 -2.66
C LEU A 122 11.43 -13.22 -2.73
N ARG A 123 11.62 -12.32 -3.70
CA ARG A 123 10.75 -11.15 -3.88
C ARG A 123 9.36 -11.52 -4.40
N PHE A 124 9.26 -12.48 -5.32
CA PHE A 124 7.96 -13.01 -5.76
C PHE A 124 7.18 -13.61 -4.58
N LEU A 125 7.83 -14.50 -3.80
CA LEU A 125 7.23 -15.11 -2.62
C LEU A 125 6.83 -14.06 -1.58
N MET A 126 7.65 -13.02 -1.40
CA MET A 126 7.31 -11.91 -0.51
C MET A 126 6.05 -11.16 -0.97
N GLY A 127 5.87 -10.97 -2.28
CA GLY A 127 4.64 -10.43 -2.87
C GLY A 127 3.43 -11.32 -2.60
N VAL A 128 3.57 -12.64 -2.80
CA VAL A 128 2.53 -13.64 -2.51
C VAL A 128 2.09 -13.58 -1.05
N VAL A 129 3.06 -13.55 -0.14
CA VAL A 129 2.81 -13.52 1.32
C VAL A 129 2.18 -12.19 1.76
N GLN A 130 2.52 -11.09 1.10
CA GLN A 130 1.94 -9.78 1.44
C GLN A 130 0.53 -9.58 0.89
N ALA A 131 0.17 -10.23 -0.19
CA ALA A 131 -1.11 -10.03 -0.86
C ALA A 131 -2.34 -10.15 0.08
N PRO A 132 -2.43 -11.13 0.99
CA PRO A 132 -3.55 -11.28 1.90
C PRO A 132 -3.58 -10.27 3.07
N LEU A 133 -2.50 -9.53 3.34
CA LEU A 133 -2.40 -8.67 4.53
C LEU A 133 -3.58 -7.70 4.64
N PHE A 134 -3.81 -6.91 3.60
CA PHE A 134 -4.83 -5.84 3.65
C PHE A 134 -6.26 -6.42 3.74
N PRO A 135 -6.67 -7.41 2.94
CA PRO A 135 -7.95 -8.09 3.11
C PRO A 135 -8.16 -8.67 4.51
N VAL A 136 -7.15 -9.32 5.09
CA VAL A 136 -7.23 -9.94 6.42
C VAL A 136 -7.27 -8.89 7.54
N ALA A 137 -6.47 -7.84 7.44
CA ALA A 137 -6.43 -6.77 8.44
C ALA A 137 -7.72 -5.92 8.39
N CYS A 138 -8.09 -5.41 7.22
CA CYS A 138 -9.18 -4.46 7.06
C CYS A 138 -10.55 -5.15 6.94
N GLY A 139 -10.66 -6.16 6.08
CA GLY A 139 -11.91 -6.90 5.89
C GLY A 139 -12.21 -7.86 7.04
N GLY A 140 -11.24 -8.63 7.44
CA GLY A 140 -11.39 -9.66 8.47
C GLY A 140 -11.34 -9.11 9.89
N THR A 141 -10.19 -8.56 10.30
CA THR A 141 -9.97 -8.16 11.70
C THR A 141 -10.79 -6.94 12.09
N ILE A 142 -10.75 -5.85 11.31
CA ILE A 142 -11.54 -4.65 11.60
C ILE A 142 -13.04 -4.98 11.53
N GLY A 143 -13.45 -5.80 10.55
CA GLY A 143 -14.82 -6.28 10.43
C GLY A 143 -15.31 -7.05 11.64
N SER A 144 -14.43 -7.77 12.34
CA SER A 144 -14.78 -8.54 13.55
C SER A 144 -14.74 -7.71 14.84
N TRP A 145 -13.84 -6.70 14.92
CA TRP A 145 -13.56 -5.95 16.15
C TRP A 145 -14.23 -4.58 16.24
N PHE A 146 -14.83 -4.07 15.16
CA PHE A 146 -15.47 -2.76 15.12
C PHE A 146 -16.89 -2.84 14.58
N PRO A 147 -17.83 -2.01 15.10
CA PRO A 147 -19.19 -1.93 14.56
C PRO A 147 -19.13 -1.39 13.11
N VAL A 148 -20.08 -1.80 12.26
CA VAL A 148 -20.14 -1.44 10.84
C VAL A 148 -20.10 0.07 10.61
N SER A 149 -20.80 0.84 11.45
CA SER A 149 -20.81 2.32 11.39
C SER A 149 -19.47 2.97 11.71
N GLY A 150 -18.53 2.23 12.28
CA GLY A 150 -17.22 2.73 12.73
C GLY A 150 -16.02 2.18 11.97
N TRP A 151 -16.16 1.55 10.80
CA TRP A 151 -15.05 0.93 10.06
C TRP A 151 -14.10 1.93 9.37
N ALA A 152 -14.59 3.10 9.00
CA ALA A 152 -13.81 4.07 8.25
C ALA A 152 -12.54 4.53 8.99
N PHE A 153 -12.66 4.87 10.26
CA PHE A 153 -11.52 5.33 11.07
C PHE A 153 -10.44 4.25 11.27
N PRO A 154 -10.76 3.02 11.71
CA PRO A 154 -9.78 1.94 11.83
C PRO A 154 -9.07 1.60 10.50
N ASN A 155 -9.80 1.55 9.40
CA ASN A 155 -9.21 1.34 8.07
C ASN A 155 -8.27 2.48 7.67
N GLY A 156 -8.68 3.72 7.91
CA GLY A 156 -7.85 4.91 7.68
C GLY A 156 -6.58 4.90 8.51
N LEU A 157 -6.66 4.55 9.80
CA LEU A 157 -5.49 4.47 10.68
C LEU A 157 -4.54 3.35 10.25
N THR A 158 -5.05 2.19 9.87
CA THR A 158 -4.25 1.09 9.32
C THR A 158 -3.51 1.52 8.04
N SER A 159 -4.18 2.25 7.14
CA SER A 159 -3.57 2.82 5.93
C SER A 159 -2.52 3.90 6.25
N THR A 160 -2.76 4.70 7.29
CA THR A 160 -1.75 5.66 7.78
C THR A 160 -0.49 4.96 8.25
N GLY A 161 -0.62 3.78 8.90
CA GLY A 161 0.52 2.94 9.27
C GLY A 161 1.38 2.55 8.07
N LEU A 162 0.75 2.16 6.93
CA LEU A 162 1.46 1.86 5.69
C LEU A 162 2.25 3.07 5.18
N THR A 163 1.62 4.24 5.11
CA THR A 163 2.25 5.46 4.58
C THR A 163 3.42 5.93 5.45
N LEU A 164 3.24 5.91 6.77
CA LEU A 164 4.30 6.27 7.71
C LEU A 164 5.44 5.24 7.69
N GLY A 165 5.13 3.95 7.52
CA GLY A 165 6.12 2.90 7.32
C GLY A 165 6.99 3.17 6.09
N ALA A 166 6.36 3.52 4.94
CA ALA A 166 7.09 3.89 3.73
C ALA A 166 7.98 5.14 3.94
N ALA A 167 7.43 6.19 4.58
CA ALA A 167 8.18 7.40 4.87
C ALA A 167 9.39 7.15 5.78
N ALA A 168 9.21 6.35 6.83
CA ALA A 168 10.27 6.04 7.78
C ALA A 168 11.34 5.10 7.21
N THR A 169 11.02 4.29 6.20
CA THR A 169 11.94 3.28 5.67
C THR A 169 13.18 3.90 5.06
N ALA A 170 13.04 4.97 4.27
CA ALA A 170 14.18 5.54 3.55
C ALA A 170 15.27 6.06 4.49
N PRO A 171 14.99 6.93 5.49
CA PRO A 171 16.01 7.35 6.44
C PRO A 171 16.50 6.20 7.34
N LEU A 172 15.61 5.30 7.75
CA LEU A 172 15.99 4.15 8.60
C LEU A 172 16.98 3.23 7.89
N ILE A 173 16.67 2.79 6.68
CA ILE A 173 17.52 1.87 5.93
C ILE A 173 18.80 2.58 5.48
N ALA A 174 18.75 3.85 5.07
CA ALA A 174 19.95 4.62 4.73
C ALA A 174 20.91 4.70 5.93
N TRP A 175 20.39 4.99 7.12
CA TRP A 175 21.19 5.01 8.37
C TRP A 175 21.79 3.64 8.70
N LEU A 176 20.97 2.57 8.63
CA LEU A 176 21.46 1.21 8.88
C LEU A 176 22.52 0.78 7.85
N MET A 177 22.37 1.15 6.59
CA MET A 177 23.36 0.84 5.54
C MET A 177 24.70 1.54 5.76
N GLU A 178 24.68 2.79 6.23
CA GLU A 178 25.93 3.52 6.51
C GLU A 178 26.63 3.03 7.77
N THR A 179 25.87 2.56 8.77
CA THR A 179 26.43 2.15 10.07
C THR A 179 26.83 0.69 10.12
N LEU A 180 26.02 -0.20 9.54
CA LEU A 180 26.14 -1.64 9.69
C LEU A 180 26.29 -2.39 8.36
N GLY A 181 25.84 -1.80 7.27
CA GLY A 181 25.76 -2.44 5.98
C GLY A 181 24.34 -2.84 5.55
N TRP A 182 24.18 -3.17 4.26
CA TRP A 182 22.84 -3.49 3.73
C TRP A 182 22.33 -4.86 4.20
N ARG A 183 23.20 -5.85 4.42
CA ARG A 183 22.80 -7.19 4.90
C ARG A 183 22.22 -7.13 6.30
N GLU A 184 22.91 -6.44 7.20
CA GLU A 184 22.51 -6.23 8.58
C GLU A 184 21.21 -5.44 8.67
N SER A 185 20.96 -4.51 7.74
CA SER A 185 19.69 -3.78 7.67
C SER A 185 18.50 -4.71 7.40
N PHE A 186 18.67 -5.76 6.56
CA PHE A 186 17.65 -6.79 6.35
C PHE A 186 17.47 -7.68 7.59
N VAL A 187 18.54 -8.08 8.25
CA VAL A 187 18.49 -8.91 9.47
C VAL A 187 17.75 -8.16 10.59
N LEU A 188 18.09 -6.90 10.81
CA LEU A 188 17.44 -6.07 11.84
C LEU A 188 15.98 -5.78 11.51
N THR A 189 15.64 -5.47 10.28
CA THR A 189 14.25 -5.25 9.91
C THR A 189 13.42 -6.53 9.95
N ALA A 190 14.01 -7.70 9.65
CA ALA A 190 13.34 -8.99 9.80
C ALA A 190 12.93 -9.26 11.26
N SER A 191 13.75 -8.84 12.25
CA SER A 191 13.42 -9.01 13.66
C SER A 191 12.14 -8.29 14.07
N LEU A 192 11.82 -7.15 13.43
CA LEU A 192 10.57 -6.41 13.67
C LEU A 192 9.34 -7.23 13.25
N ALA A 193 9.44 -8.00 12.16
CA ALA A 193 8.36 -8.87 11.72
C ALA A 193 8.10 -10.00 12.73
N PHE A 194 9.15 -10.63 13.26
CA PHE A 194 9.00 -11.67 14.27
C PHE A 194 8.45 -11.12 15.59
N LEU A 195 8.89 -9.92 16.00
CA LEU A 195 8.35 -9.23 17.17
C LEU A 195 6.84 -8.98 17.02
N ILE A 196 6.41 -8.41 15.90
CA ILE A 196 4.98 -8.17 15.61
C ILE A 196 4.21 -9.48 15.56
N ALA A 197 4.76 -10.54 14.92
CA ALA A 197 4.13 -11.85 14.88
C ALA A 197 3.90 -12.42 16.29
N GLY A 198 4.90 -12.34 17.17
CA GLY A 198 4.83 -12.82 18.55
C GLY A 198 3.80 -12.04 19.39
N VAL A 199 3.85 -10.70 19.34
CA VAL A 199 2.91 -9.84 20.06
C VAL A 199 1.49 -10.05 19.56
N TRP A 200 1.30 -10.12 18.24
CA TRP A 200 0.00 -10.39 17.62
C TRP A 200 -0.56 -11.75 18.03
N TRP A 201 0.24 -12.81 17.92
CA TRP A 201 -0.15 -14.16 18.33
C TRP A 201 -0.55 -14.24 19.80
N TRP A 202 0.18 -13.58 20.67
CA TRP A 202 -0.09 -13.59 22.10
C TRP A 202 -1.39 -12.84 22.44
N TYR A 203 -1.60 -11.65 21.86
CA TYR A 203 -2.69 -10.76 22.26
C TYR A 203 -3.97 -10.95 21.43
N ALA A 204 -3.89 -11.04 20.11
CA ALA A 204 -5.07 -11.05 19.25
C ALA A 204 -5.92 -12.33 19.37
N ARG A 205 -7.21 -12.19 19.10
CA ARG A 205 -8.17 -13.29 18.96
C ARG A 205 -9.01 -13.06 17.71
N ASP A 206 -9.49 -14.14 17.09
CA ASP A 206 -10.35 -14.04 15.91
C ASP A 206 -11.72 -13.45 16.26
N ASN A 207 -12.29 -13.90 17.38
CA ASN A 207 -13.57 -13.40 17.87
C ASN A 207 -13.37 -12.55 19.13
N PRO A 208 -13.91 -11.33 19.19
CA PRO A 208 -13.89 -10.51 20.42
C PRO A 208 -14.44 -11.20 21.66
N ALA A 209 -15.43 -12.10 21.50
CA ALA A 209 -16.03 -12.86 22.61
C ALA A 209 -15.01 -13.82 23.28
N ASP A 210 -14.00 -14.30 22.56
CA ASP A 210 -12.99 -15.23 23.07
C ASP A 210 -11.82 -14.51 23.77
N HIS A 211 -11.83 -13.16 23.78
CA HIS A 211 -10.75 -12.39 24.37
C HIS A 211 -11.00 -12.14 25.88
N PRO A 212 -10.09 -12.60 26.77
CA PRO A 212 -10.33 -12.61 28.22
C PRO A 212 -10.51 -11.23 28.85
N ARG A 213 -10.08 -10.16 28.16
CA ARG A 213 -10.16 -8.77 28.66
C ARG A 213 -11.29 -7.95 28.07
N VAL A 214 -12.12 -8.53 27.18
CA VAL A 214 -13.25 -7.81 26.57
C VAL A 214 -14.44 -7.86 27.53
N SER A 215 -14.93 -6.68 27.95
CA SER A 215 -16.14 -6.57 28.77
C SER A 215 -17.42 -6.84 27.96
N LYS A 216 -18.47 -7.26 28.63
CA LYS A 216 -19.80 -7.45 28.00
C LYS A 216 -20.28 -6.18 27.30
N LYS A 217 -19.99 -5.01 27.87
CA LYS A 217 -20.35 -3.70 27.30
C LYS A 217 -19.60 -3.40 26.02
N GLU A 218 -18.29 -3.67 25.95
CA GLU A 218 -17.50 -3.54 24.72
C GLU A 218 -17.97 -4.53 23.65
N LEU A 219 -18.27 -5.78 24.05
CA LEU A 219 -18.78 -6.80 23.12
C LEU A 219 -20.14 -6.41 22.53
N ALA A 220 -21.05 -5.87 23.33
CA ALA A 220 -22.35 -5.37 22.86
C ALA A 220 -22.17 -4.23 21.84
N LEU A 221 -21.21 -3.33 22.10
CA LEU A 221 -20.90 -2.22 21.20
C LEU A 221 -20.29 -2.70 19.87
N ILE A 222 -19.39 -3.70 19.90
CA ILE A 222 -18.79 -4.31 18.70
C ILE A 222 -19.86 -4.99 17.86
N ASN A 223 -20.83 -5.67 18.49
CA ASN A 223 -21.88 -6.41 17.79
C ASN A 223 -23.05 -5.51 17.32
N ALA A 224 -23.07 -4.24 17.68
CA ALA A 224 -24.10 -3.31 17.23
C ALA A 224 -24.11 -3.21 15.70
N ASN A 225 -25.27 -3.48 15.08
CA ASN A 225 -25.48 -3.41 13.62
C ASN A 225 -24.59 -4.35 12.77
N ARG A 226 -24.25 -5.55 13.26
CA ARG A 226 -23.59 -6.57 12.43
C ARG A 226 -24.45 -6.93 11.23
N LEU A 227 -23.82 -7.01 10.06
CA LEU A 227 -24.44 -7.48 8.81
C LEU A 227 -24.83 -8.97 8.96
N SER A 228 -25.96 -9.38 8.39
CA SER A 228 -26.35 -10.80 8.36
C SER A 228 -25.46 -11.58 7.37
N PRO A 229 -25.22 -12.89 7.60
CA PRO A 229 -24.47 -13.74 6.68
C PRO A 229 -25.01 -13.76 5.24
N GLU A 230 -26.31 -13.55 5.05
CA GLU A 230 -26.97 -13.50 3.75
C GLU A 230 -26.50 -12.33 2.87
N GLN A 231 -26.19 -11.18 3.47
CA GLN A 231 -25.68 -10.02 2.76
C GLN A 231 -24.25 -10.22 2.18
N ALA A 232 -23.50 -11.17 2.74
CA ALA A 232 -22.14 -11.51 2.24
C ALA A 232 -22.15 -12.43 1.00
N ILE A 233 -23.25 -13.13 0.71
CA ILE A 233 -23.35 -14.09 -0.40
C ILE A 233 -23.69 -13.39 -1.73
N GLU A 234 -24.40 -12.27 -1.71
CA GLU A 234 -24.77 -11.49 -2.91
C GLU A 234 -23.55 -10.93 -3.68
N ASP A 235 -22.41 -10.75 -3.03
CA ASP A 235 -21.21 -10.18 -3.63
C ASP A 235 -20.54 -11.08 -4.70
N LYS A 236 -20.73 -12.40 -4.64
CA LYS A 236 -20.08 -13.33 -5.58
C LYS A 236 -20.61 -13.21 -7.03
N ALA A 237 -21.85 -12.85 -7.22
CA ALA A 237 -22.46 -12.67 -8.54
C ALA A 237 -22.07 -11.31 -9.19
N ALA A 238 -21.69 -10.32 -8.38
CA ALA A 238 -21.40 -8.97 -8.83
C ALA A 238 -20.09 -8.85 -9.66
N TRP A 239 -19.11 -9.74 -9.46
CA TRP A 239 -17.80 -9.68 -10.13
C TRP A 239 -17.88 -9.65 -11.66
N LYS A 240 -18.77 -10.47 -12.27
CA LYS A 240 -18.93 -10.50 -13.73
C LYS A 240 -19.49 -9.18 -14.28
N SER A 241 -20.39 -8.57 -13.54
CA SER A 241 -20.98 -7.27 -13.92
C SER A 241 -20.00 -6.12 -13.73
N VAL A 242 -19.18 -6.18 -12.70
CA VAL A 242 -18.09 -5.21 -12.45
C VAL A 242 -17.07 -5.23 -13.59
N LEU A 243 -16.59 -6.42 -13.99
CA LEU A 243 -15.60 -6.59 -15.06
C LEU A 243 -16.12 -6.16 -16.45
N LYS A 244 -17.44 -6.08 -16.66
CA LYS A 244 -18.05 -5.62 -17.92
C LYS A 244 -18.41 -4.13 -17.89
N ASN A 245 -18.34 -3.48 -16.73
CA ASN A 245 -18.75 -2.10 -16.60
C ASN A 245 -17.71 -1.14 -17.13
N ARG A 246 -18.11 -0.29 -18.10
CA ARG A 246 -17.24 0.70 -18.73
C ARG A 246 -16.62 1.68 -17.73
N ASP A 247 -17.42 2.21 -16.80
CA ASP A 247 -16.95 3.28 -15.89
C ASP A 247 -15.92 2.75 -14.89
N ILE A 248 -16.05 1.48 -14.43
CA ILE A 248 -15.03 0.83 -13.60
C ILE A 248 -13.76 0.51 -14.40
N LEU A 249 -13.88 0.05 -15.63
CA LEU A 249 -12.71 -0.22 -16.46
C LEU A 249 -11.94 1.07 -16.78
N LEU A 250 -12.64 2.18 -17.07
CA LEU A 250 -12.02 3.50 -17.25
C LEU A 250 -11.35 3.97 -15.95
N LEU A 251 -12.02 3.78 -14.82
CA LEU A 251 -11.49 4.15 -13.50
C LEU A 251 -10.25 3.30 -13.15
N ALA A 252 -10.29 1.99 -13.39
CA ALA A 252 -9.16 1.09 -13.19
C ALA A 252 -7.98 1.43 -14.11
N ALA A 253 -8.24 1.77 -15.37
CA ALA A 253 -7.19 2.21 -16.30
C ALA A 253 -6.59 3.57 -15.91
N SER A 254 -7.39 4.52 -15.43
CA SER A 254 -6.87 5.78 -14.89
C SER A 254 -6.10 5.58 -13.59
N TYR A 255 -6.56 4.69 -12.71
CA TYR A 255 -5.86 4.32 -11.48
C TYR A 255 -4.53 3.61 -11.76
N PHE A 256 -4.47 2.77 -12.80
CA PHE A 256 -3.23 2.20 -13.33
C PHE A 256 -2.24 3.32 -13.72
N CYS A 257 -2.70 4.34 -14.44
CA CYS A 257 -1.86 5.48 -14.86
C CYS A 257 -1.35 6.28 -13.65
N MET A 258 -2.19 6.55 -12.66
CA MET A 258 -1.81 7.23 -11.42
C MET A 258 -0.78 6.41 -10.64
N ASN A 259 -1.02 5.11 -10.50
CA ASN A 259 -0.11 4.20 -9.81
C ASN A 259 1.23 4.02 -10.53
N TYR A 260 1.32 4.23 -11.85
CA TYR A 260 2.60 4.27 -12.54
C TYR A 260 3.52 5.34 -11.95
N VAL A 261 2.99 6.55 -11.74
CA VAL A 261 3.72 7.64 -11.07
C VAL A 261 4.09 7.24 -9.64
N PHE A 262 3.15 6.68 -8.88
CA PHE A 262 3.40 6.18 -7.52
C PHE A 262 4.59 5.21 -7.48
N TYR A 263 4.65 4.22 -8.41
CA TYR A 263 5.70 3.21 -8.43
C TYR A 263 7.06 3.74 -8.91
N ILE A 264 7.13 4.86 -9.67
CA ILE A 264 8.39 5.58 -9.92
C ILE A 264 9.00 6.02 -8.59
N PHE A 265 8.21 6.68 -7.74
CA PHE A 265 8.67 7.13 -6.42
C PHE A 265 8.97 5.96 -5.49
N PHE A 266 8.13 4.94 -5.50
CA PHE A 266 8.25 3.78 -4.63
C PHE A 266 9.53 2.98 -4.89
N ASN A 267 9.89 2.75 -6.17
CA ASN A 267 10.98 1.87 -6.53
C ASN A 267 12.30 2.61 -6.83
N TRP A 268 12.24 3.82 -7.40
CA TRP A 268 13.39 4.42 -8.04
C TRP A 268 13.79 5.79 -7.49
N PHE A 269 12.95 6.45 -6.72
CA PHE A 269 13.20 7.82 -6.28
C PHE A 269 14.48 7.95 -5.45
N PHE A 270 14.70 7.06 -4.49
CA PHE A 270 15.93 7.07 -3.69
C PHE A 270 17.18 6.90 -4.57
N ILE A 271 17.18 5.90 -5.47
CA ILE A 271 18.31 5.66 -6.39
C ILE A 271 18.53 6.87 -7.30
N TYR A 272 17.46 7.51 -7.77
CA TYR A 272 17.55 8.75 -8.54
C TYR A 272 18.19 9.88 -7.73
N LEU A 273 17.87 10.06 -6.48
CA LEU A 273 18.46 11.08 -5.62
C LEU A 273 19.97 10.83 -5.44
N VAL A 274 20.38 9.61 -5.19
CA VAL A 274 21.79 9.29 -4.94
C VAL A 274 22.61 9.26 -6.23
N ASP A 275 22.09 8.64 -7.31
CA ASP A 275 22.86 8.43 -8.55
C ASP A 275 22.86 9.63 -9.50
N VAL A 276 21.79 10.45 -9.48
CA VAL A 276 21.57 11.51 -10.46
C VAL A 276 21.66 12.90 -9.85
N ARG A 277 21.19 13.03 -8.62
CA ARG A 277 21.22 14.28 -7.87
C ARG A 277 22.41 14.38 -6.91
N GLU A 278 23.22 13.29 -6.84
CA GLU A 278 24.50 13.23 -6.10
C GLU A 278 24.35 13.46 -4.58
N PHE A 279 23.16 13.20 -4.03
CA PHE A 279 22.98 13.23 -2.59
C PHE A 279 23.74 12.08 -1.93
N LYS A 280 24.30 12.33 -0.74
CA LYS A 280 24.83 11.25 0.11
C LYS A 280 23.72 10.29 0.48
N ILE A 281 24.05 9.03 0.78
CA ILE A 281 23.07 7.97 1.06
C ILE A 281 22.11 8.39 2.19
N LEU A 282 22.63 8.87 3.30
CA LEU A 282 21.79 9.31 4.43
C LEU A 282 20.92 10.53 4.10
N GLU A 283 21.50 11.53 3.44
CA GLU A 283 20.79 12.72 2.99
C GLU A 283 19.69 12.37 1.97
N GLY A 284 20.01 11.52 1.00
CA GLY A 284 19.06 10.97 0.03
C GLY A 284 17.94 10.19 0.70
N GLY A 285 18.22 9.47 1.81
CA GLY A 285 17.24 8.80 2.65
C GLY A 285 16.24 9.76 3.27
N TYR A 286 16.69 10.87 3.86
CA TYR A 286 15.81 11.90 4.42
C TYR A 286 14.94 12.55 3.35
N PHE A 287 15.52 12.92 2.21
CA PHE A 287 14.77 13.52 1.10
C PHE A 287 13.81 12.52 0.43
N ALA A 288 14.12 11.22 0.43
CA ALA A 288 13.21 10.21 -0.10
C ALA A 288 11.95 10.01 0.77
N ALA A 289 11.96 10.45 2.02
CA ALA A 289 10.76 10.48 2.88
C ALA A 289 9.80 11.63 2.52
N ALA A 290 10.29 12.72 1.93
CA ALA A 290 9.50 13.93 1.67
C ALA A 290 8.25 13.68 0.80
N PRO A 291 8.29 12.93 -0.32
CA PRO A 291 7.08 12.63 -1.10
C PRO A 291 5.99 11.95 -0.26
N TRP A 292 6.36 11.03 0.62
CA TRP A 292 5.41 10.30 1.47
C TRP A 292 4.72 11.21 2.48
N MET A 293 5.47 12.14 3.09
CA MET A 293 4.93 13.13 4.02
C MET A 293 3.96 14.08 3.31
N VAL A 294 4.36 14.61 2.15
CA VAL A 294 3.49 15.47 1.32
C VAL A 294 2.27 14.69 0.86
N GLY A 295 2.45 13.43 0.44
CA GLY A 295 1.38 12.53 0.01
C GLY A 295 0.34 12.27 1.10
N ALA A 296 0.75 12.03 2.33
CA ALA A 296 -0.15 11.79 3.46
C ALA A 296 -1.06 13.00 3.73
N VAL A 297 -0.49 14.22 3.71
CA VAL A 297 -1.25 15.46 3.86
C VAL A 297 -2.18 15.68 2.66
N ALA A 298 -1.67 15.50 1.45
CA ALA A 298 -2.43 15.70 0.22
C ALA A 298 -3.60 14.73 0.07
N ALA A 299 -3.45 13.44 0.45
CA ALA A 299 -4.53 12.46 0.44
C ALA A 299 -5.69 12.89 1.35
N SER A 300 -5.38 13.38 2.56
CA SER A 300 -6.39 13.89 3.50
C SER A 300 -7.14 15.11 2.94
N ILE A 301 -6.41 16.07 2.39
CA ILE A 301 -6.98 17.28 1.77
C ILE A 301 -7.84 16.87 0.56
N GLY A 302 -7.36 15.96 -0.28
CA GLY A 302 -8.05 15.49 -1.47
C GLY A 302 -9.37 14.79 -1.17
N GLY A 303 -9.40 13.94 -0.15
CA GLY A 303 -10.64 13.30 0.33
C GLY A 303 -11.67 14.33 0.78
N LEU A 304 -11.29 15.26 1.66
CA LEU A 304 -12.18 16.34 2.13
C LEU A 304 -12.65 17.25 0.98
N TRP A 305 -11.79 17.53 0.01
CA TRP A 305 -12.13 18.32 -1.16
C TRP A 305 -13.14 17.61 -2.06
N CYS A 306 -12.90 16.33 -2.35
CA CYS A 306 -13.80 15.49 -3.10
C CYS A 306 -15.19 15.42 -2.45
N ASP A 307 -15.27 15.16 -1.14
CA ASP A 307 -16.53 15.10 -0.39
C ASP A 307 -17.33 16.39 -0.47
N ARG A 308 -16.65 17.55 -0.30
CA ARG A 308 -17.31 18.87 -0.41
C ARG A 308 -17.83 19.12 -1.81
N LEU A 309 -17.06 18.76 -2.84
CA LEU A 309 -17.49 18.92 -4.22
C LEU A 309 -18.65 17.98 -4.57
N CYS A 310 -18.60 16.71 -4.14
CA CYS A 310 -19.70 15.76 -4.35
C CYS A 310 -21.01 16.25 -3.75
N LYS A 311 -20.97 16.88 -2.57
CA LYS A 311 -22.14 17.49 -1.92
C LYS A 311 -22.67 18.72 -2.66
N ARG A 312 -21.79 19.52 -3.29
CA ARG A 312 -22.18 20.80 -3.95
C ARG A 312 -22.61 20.63 -5.40
N ILE A 313 -21.92 19.81 -6.18
CA ILE A 313 -22.06 19.72 -7.64
C ILE A 313 -22.33 18.28 -8.13
N GLY A 314 -22.59 17.36 -7.18
CA GLY A 314 -22.90 15.97 -7.46
C GLY A 314 -21.68 15.06 -7.66
N PRO A 315 -21.89 13.72 -7.62
CA PRO A 315 -20.81 12.72 -7.63
C PRO A 315 -19.94 12.77 -8.88
N ARG A 316 -20.55 13.03 -10.05
CA ARG A 316 -19.84 13.05 -11.34
C ARG A 316 -18.70 14.06 -11.36
N TRP A 317 -19.02 15.33 -11.17
CA TRP A 317 -18.03 16.41 -11.19
C TRP A 317 -17.25 16.48 -9.87
N GLY A 318 -17.88 16.11 -8.77
CA GLY A 318 -17.24 16.05 -7.46
C GLY A 318 -16.02 15.13 -7.41
N CYS A 319 -16.06 13.98 -8.10
CA CYS A 319 -14.92 13.07 -8.23
C CYS A 319 -13.99 13.46 -9.40
N ARG A 320 -14.54 13.92 -10.54
CA ARG A 320 -13.74 14.27 -11.73
C ARG A 320 -12.77 15.42 -11.48
N ILE A 321 -13.20 16.50 -10.82
CA ILE A 321 -12.39 17.70 -10.63
C ILE A 321 -11.09 17.36 -9.85
N PRO A 322 -11.13 16.72 -8.66
CA PRO A 322 -9.92 16.32 -7.97
C PRO A 322 -9.05 15.37 -8.80
N GLY A 323 -9.66 14.40 -9.51
CA GLY A 323 -8.95 13.46 -10.37
C GLY A 323 -8.18 14.17 -11.49
N ILE A 324 -8.84 15.06 -12.24
CA ILE A 324 -8.26 15.79 -13.36
C ILE A 324 -7.19 16.79 -12.87
N VAL A 325 -7.53 17.63 -11.90
CA VAL A 325 -6.63 18.66 -11.38
C VAL A 325 -5.40 18.04 -10.75
N GLY A 326 -5.59 17.02 -9.88
CA GLY A 326 -4.48 16.35 -9.22
C GLY A 326 -3.51 15.69 -10.20
N LEU A 327 -4.01 14.92 -11.18
CA LEU A 327 -3.15 14.28 -12.18
C LEU A 327 -2.49 15.28 -13.13
N SER A 328 -3.17 16.37 -13.51
CA SER A 328 -2.59 17.42 -14.36
C SER A 328 -1.44 18.12 -13.65
N LEU A 329 -1.63 18.50 -12.39
CA LEU A 329 -0.58 19.10 -11.56
C LEU A 329 0.56 18.11 -11.34
N ALA A 330 0.24 16.83 -11.07
CA ALA A 330 1.25 15.80 -10.91
C ALA A 330 2.12 15.66 -12.16
N ALA A 331 1.53 15.63 -13.35
CA ALA A 331 2.25 15.54 -14.62
C ALA A 331 3.18 16.74 -14.84
N GLY A 332 2.69 17.96 -14.63
CA GLY A 332 3.47 19.19 -14.79
C GLY A 332 4.64 19.27 -13.80
N LEU A 333 4.35 19.04 -12.52
CA LEU A 333 5.36 19.07 -11.45
C LEU A 333 6.41 17.98 -11.59
N LEU A 334 6.03 16.77 -12.07
CA LEU A 334 6.96 15.70 -12.35
C LEU A 334 7.95 16.08 -13.45
N PHE A 335 7.45 16.66 -14.53
CA PHE A 335 8.30 17.12 -15.65
C PHE A 335 9.23 18.27 -15.21
N ILE A 336 8.69 19.27 -14.51
CA ILE A 336 9.48 20.38 -13.95
C ILE A 336 10.55 19.86 -13.02
N GLY A 337 10.20 18.97 -12.08
CA GLY A 337 11.15 18.39 -11.13
C GLY A 337 12.26 17.56 -11.81
N ALA A 338 11.90 16.80 -12.86
CA ALA A 338 12.87 16.02 -13.62
C ALA A 338 13.89 16.90 -14.37
N THR A 339 13.44 18.07 -14.89
CA THR A 339 14.28 19.00 -15.67
C THR A 339 14.99 20.05 -14.83
N THR A 340 14.59 20.25 -13.57
CA THR A 340 15.19 21.22 -12.65
C THR A 340 16.63 20.86 -12.32
N LYS A 341 17.58 21.79 -12.50
CA LYS A 341 19.01 21.55 -12.23
C LYS A 341 19.34 21.52 -10.74
N ASN A 342 18.72 22.40 -9.95
CA ASN A 342 18.96 22.47 -8.51
C ASN A 342 18.38 21.21 -7.84
N PRO A 343 19.20 20.41 -7.12
CA PRO A 343 18.76 19.13 -6.54
C PRO A 343 17.67 19.31 -5.48
N TYR A 344 17.75 20.35 -4.66
CA TYR A 344 16.75 20.59 -3.60
C TYR A 344 15.41 21.03 -4.17
N LEU A 345 15.41 21.94 -5.16
CA LEU A 345 14.18 22.31 -5.86
C LEU A 345 13.57 21.13 -6.63
N ALA A 346 14.38 20.25 -7.18
CA ALA A 346 13.91 19.03 -7.82
C ALA A 346 13.16 18.15 -6.80
N VAL A 347 13.70 17.96 -5.59
CA VAL A 347 13.01 17.22 -4.51
C VAL A 347 11.68 17.86 -4.17
N VAL A 348 11.61 19.20 -4.05
CA VAL A 348 10.35 19.90 -3.76
C VAL A 348 9.31 19.64 -4.85
N PHE A 349 9.64 19.87 -6.13
CA PHE A 349 8.69 19.66 -7.22
C PHE A 349 8.27 18.20 -7.37
N LEU A 350 9.19 17.26 -7.21
CA LEU A 350 8.90 15.83 -7.27
C LEU A 350 8.02 15.39 -6.09
N SER A 351 8.28 15.90 -4.87
CA SER A 351 7.44 15.61 -3.71
C SER A 351 6.04 16.18 -3.85
N LEU A 352 5.89 17.38 -4.38
CA LEU A 352 4.59 17.97 -4.69
C LEU A 352 3.87 17.20 -5.80
N SER A 353 4.60 16.72 -6.83
CA SER A 353 4.03 15.84 -7.86
C SER A 353 3.42 14.58 -7.25
N PHE A 354 4.18 13.90 -6.39
CA PHE A 354 3.66 12.73 -5.66
C PHE A 354 2.44 13.09 -4.80
N GLY A 355 2.49 14.21 -4.07
CA GLY A 355 1.35 14.71 -3.31
C GLY A 355 0.12 14.92 -4.17
N CYS A 356 0.27 15.46 -5.37
CA CYS A 356 -0.83 15.67 -6.31
C CYS A 356 -1.45 14.34 -6.80
N THR A 357 -0.66 13.26 -6.95
CA THR A 357 -1.23 11.93 -7.20
C THR A 357 -2.04 11.43 -6.00
N GLN A 358 -1.53 11.58 -4.78
CA GLN A 358 -2.23 11.16 -3.57
C GLN A 358 -3.49 11.97 -3.27
N LEU A 359 -3.54 13.24 -3.69
CA LEU A 359 -4.74 14.08 -3.62
C LEU A 359 -5.91 13.48 -4.41
N THR A 360 -5.65 12.71 -5.47
CA THR A 360 -6.68 12.06 -6.29
C THR A 360 -7.22 10.77 -5.69
N GLU A 361 -6.53 10.19 -4.71
CA GLU A 361 -6.84 8.87 -4.14
C GLU A 361 -8.29 8.77 -3.65
N GLY A 362 -8.74 9.75 -2.86
CA GLY A 362 -10.12 9.81 -2.37
C GLY A 362 -11.17 9.84 -3.48
N ALA A 363 -10.88 10.48 -4.61
CA ALA A 363 -11.80 10.57 -5.74
C ALA A 363 -11.97 9.22 -6.47
N TYR A 364 -10.90 8.42 -6.57
CA TYR A 364 -10.97 7.06 -7.15
C TYR A 364 -11.86 6.13 -6.33
N TRP A 365 -11.64 6.12 -5.00
CA TRP A 365 -12.44 5.28 -4.10
C TRP A 365 -13.89 5.74 -4.05
N ALA A 366 -14.13 7.04 -3.95
CA ALA A 366 -15.49 7.59 -3.95
C ALA A 366 -16.23 7.28 -5.25
N ALA A 367 -15.60 7.45 -6.43
CA ALA A 367 -16.22 7.15 -7.71
C ALA A 367 -16.58 5.66 -7.84
N ALA A 368 -15.71 4.74 -7.40
CA ALA A 368 -16.00 3.30 -7.40
C ALA A 368 -17.21 2.97 -6.51
N ILE A 369 -17.30 3.60 -5.33
CA ILE A 369 -18.43 3.44 -4.41
C ILE A 369 -19.72 3.98 -5.02
N PHE A 370 -19.71 5.17 -5.62
CA PHE A 370 -20.90 5.77 -6.24
C PHE A 370 -21.45 4.95 -7.42
N VAL A 371 -20.56 4.35 -8.21
CA VAL A 371 -20.97 3.53 -9.38
C VAL A 371 -21.57 2.20 -8.92
N PHE A 372 -21.06 1.56 -7.87
CA PHE A 372 -21.44 0.19 -7.51
C PHE A 372 -22.22 0.05 -6.21
N GLY A 373 -22.33 1.11 -5.37
CA GLY A 373 -23.12 1.09 -4.14
C GLY A 373 -22.81 -0.12 -3.26
N LYS A 374 -23.78 -1.01 -3.08
CA LYS A 374 -23.65 -2.22 -2.25
C LYS A 374 -22.58 -3.22 -2.75
N HIS A 375 -22.16 -3.16 -4.00
CA HIS A 375 -21.11 -4.01 -4.57
C HIS A 375 -19.76 -3.28 -4.73
N ALA A 376 -19.56 -2.20 -4.00
CA ALA A 376 -18.35 -1.38 -4.06
C ALA A 376 -17.06 -2.16 -3.75
N SER A 377 -17.12 -3.21 -2.92
CA SER A 377 -15.96 -4.05 -2.61
C SER A 377 -15.38 -4.74 -3.84
N ALA A 378 -16.23 -5.27 -4.72
CA ALA A 378 -15.80 -5.88 -5.98
C ALA A 378 -15.19 -4.83 -6.94
N ALA A 379 -15.82 -3.66 -7.05
CA ALA A 379 -15.35 -2.57 -7.92
C ALA A 379 -13.98 -2.03 -7.47
N THR A 380 -13.82 -1.76 -6.18
CA THR A 380 -12.54 -1.30 -5.60
C THR A 380 -11.47 -2.38 -5.71
N GLY A 381 -11.83 -3.67 -5.61
CA GLY A 381 -10.91 -4.78 -5.83
C GLY A 381 -10.36 -4.82 -7.26
N VAL A 382 -11.22 -4.67 -8.28
CA VAL A 382 -10.78 -4.59 -9.70
C VAL A 382 -9.89 -3.38 -9.93
N MET A 383 -10.29 -2.21 -9.43
CA MET A 383 -9.50 -0.97 -9.53
C MET A 383 -8.12 -1.13 -8.89
N ASN A 384 -8.06 -1.66 -7.67
CA ASN A 384 -6.80 -1.84 -6.93
C ASN A 384 -5.88 -2.87 -7.59
N THR A 385 -6.42 -3.97 -8.13
CA THR A 385 -5.64 -4.95 -8.89
C THR A 385 -5.03 -4.30 -10.12
N GLY A 386 -5.80 -3.51 -10.89
CA GLY A 386 -5.30 -2.74 -12.03
C GLY A 386 -4.16 -1.81 -11.63
N GLY A 387 -4.29 -1.10 -10.51
CA GLY A 387 -3.25 -0.22 -9.99
C GLY A 387 -1.97 -0.95 -9.55
N ASN A 388 -2.06 -2.18 -9.05
CA ASN A 388 -0.88 -2.93 -8.60
C ASN A 388 -0.12 -3.62 -9.74
N VAL A 389 -0.79 -4.02 -10.82
CA VAL A 389 -0.16 -4.60 -12.02
C VAL A 389 0.89 -3.66 -12.60
N VAL A 390 0.64 -2.35 -12.60
CA VAL A 390 1.61 -1.37 -13.12
C VAL A 390 2.89 -1.29 -12.30
N GLY A 391 2.87 -1.73 -11.05
CA GLY A 391 4.07 -1.81 -10.22
C GLY A 391 5.14 -2.72 -10.81
N GLY A 392 4.74 -3.87 -11.38
CA GLY A 392 5.64 -4.76 -12.09
C GLY A 392 6.18 -4.16 -13.39
N ILE A 393 5.32 -3.51 -14.15
CA ILE A 393 5.68 -2.85 -15.41
C ILE A 393 6.61 -1.66 -15.15
N GLY A 394 6.27 -0.78 -14.22
CA GLY A 394 7.04 0.42 -13.89
C GLY A 394 8.42 0.11 -13.31
N ALA A 395 8.54 -0.96 -12.53
CA ALA A 395 9.82 -1.40 -12.00
C ALA A 395 10.85 -1.74 -13.09
N LEU A 396 10.38 -2.21 -14.27
CA LEU A 396 11.23 -2.53 -15.42
C LEU A 396 11.32 -1.38 -16.42
N LEU A 397 10.21 -0.71 -16.71
CA LEU A 397 10.17 0.34 -17.75
C LEU A 397 11.07 1.53 -17.39
N VAL A 398 11.08 1.94 -16.13
CA VAL A 398 11.90 3.08 -15.68
C VAL A 398 13.40 2.86 -15.91
N PRO A 399 14.06 1.77 -15.45
CA PRO A 399 15.48 1.58 -15.66
C PRO A 399 15.85 1.29 -17.13
N ILE A 400 14.96 0.66 -17.90
CA ILE A 400 15.16 0.45 -19.36
C ILE A 400 15.17 1.81 -20.06
N THR A 401 14.19 2.67 -19.79
CA THR A 401 14.12 4.02 -20.38
C THR A 401 15.29 4.88 -19.90
N ALA A 402 15.65 4.79 -18.62
CA ALA A 402 16.79 5.53 -18.07
C ALA A 402 18.12 5.12 -18.71
N LYS A 403 18.31 3.83 -19.04
CA LYS A 403 19.48 3.33 -19.73
C LYS A 403 19.54 3.81 -21.18
N ALA A 404 18.40 3.83 -21.87
CA ALA A 404 18.34 4.17 -23.29
C ALA A 404 18.37 5.69 -23.55
N PHE A 405 17.68 6.48 -22.74
CA PHE A 405 17.40 7.89 -23.00
C PHE A 405 17.74 8.82 -21.84
N GLY A 406 18.24 8.28 -20.71
CA GLY A 406 18.52 9.04 -19.50
C GLY A 406 17.34 9.17 -18.54
N TRP A 407 17.61 9.73 -17.36
CA TRP A 407 16.63 9.78 -16.25
C TRP A 407 15.50 10.79 -16.47
N VAL A 408 15.77 11.91 -17.19
CA VAL A 408 14.70 12.89 -17.45
C VAL A 408 13.58 12.30 -18.29
N PRO A 409 13.83 11.64 -19.44
CA PRO A 409 12.80 10.90 -20.15
C PRO A 409 12.16 9.77 -19.34
N ALA A 410 12.94 9.05 -18.52
CA ALA A 410 12.41 8.00 -17.69
C ALA A 410 11.35 8.51 -16.67
N LEU A 411 11.60 9.63 -16.02
CA LEU A 411 10.63 10.28 -15.15
C LEU A 411 9.45 10.89 -15.93
N ALA A 412 9.75 11.48 -17.10
CA ALA A 412 8.71 12.08 -17.97
C ALA A 412 7.68 11.05 -18.46
N THR A 413 8.02 9.74 -18.54
CA THR A 413 7.01 8.70 -18.79
C THR A 413 5.86 8.78 -17.79
N GLY A 414 6.15 9.10 -16.51
CA GLY A 414 5.13 9.32 -15.49
C GLY A 414 4.19 10.47 -15.82
N SER A 415 4.72 11.57 -16.38
CA SER A 415 3.89 12.70 -16.84
C SER A 415 2.95 12.27 -17.97
N VAL A 416 3.42 11.45 -18.91
CA VAL A 416 2.59 10.91 -20.00
C VAL A 416 1.48 10.03 -19.45
N PHE A 417 1.79 9.08 -18.55
CA PHE A 417 0.78 8.23 -17.93
C PHE A 417 -0.23 9.07 -17.12
N ALA A 418 0.22 10.06 -16.35
CA ALA A 418 -0.67 10.93 -15.60
C ALA A 418 -1.65 11.68 -16.55
N MET A 419 -1.18 12.19 -17.69
CA MET A 419 -2.03 12.85 -18.69
C MET A 419 -3.02 11.89 -19.37
N ILE A 420 -2.62 10.64 -19.63
CA ILE A 420 -3.56 9.60 -20.08
C ILE A 420 -4.64 9.39 -19.01
N GLY A 421 -4.26 9.32 -17.72
CA GLY A 421 -5.18 9.24 -16.60
C GLY A 421 -6.19 10.40 -16.55
N VAL A 422 -5.74 11.62 -16.83
CA VAL A 422 -6.61 12.82 -16.98
C VAL A 422 -7.63 12.60 -18.08
N GLY A 423 -7.19 12.16 -19.28
CA GLY A 423 -8.07 11.88 -20.40
C GLY A 423 -9.14 10.83 -20.05
N LEU A 424 -8.78 9.78 -19.33
CA LEU A 424 -9.72 8.73 -18.91
C LEU A 424 -10.76 9.28 -17.91
N TRP A 425 -10.38 10.15 -16.98
CA TRP A 425 -11.29 10.80 -16.05
C TRP A 425 -12.40 11.61 -16.71
N LEU A 426 -12.15 12.20 -17.90
CA LEU A 426 -13.17 12.93 -18.65
C LEU A 426 -14.37 12.05 -19.05
N PHE A 427 -14.18 10.74 -19.12
CA PHE A 427 -15.21 9.79 -19.53
C PHE A 427 -15.87 9.03 -18.37
N VAL A 428 -15.31 9.02 -17.15
CA VAL A 428 -15.89 8.35 -15.96
C VAL A 428 -17.19 9.04 -15.55
N ARG A 429 -18.27 8.28 -15.30
CA ARG A 429 -19.60 8.78 -14.93
C ARG A 429 -20.01 8.22 -13.56
N ALA A 430 -19.53 8.85 -12.49
CA ALA A 430 -19.82 8.45 -11.12
C ALA A 430 -21.29 8.70 -10.67
N ASP A 431 -22.08 9.38 -11.52
CA ASP A 431 -23.50 9.68 -11.31
C ASP A 431 -24.47 8.61 -11.83
N LYS A 432 -23.96 7.52 -12.43
CA LYS A 432 -24.77 6.43 -12.95
C LYS A 432 -24.55 5.14 -12.16
N PRO A 433 -25.26 4.94 -11.04
CA PRO A 433 -25.19 3.68 -10.31
C PRO A 433 -25.73 2.53 -11.17
N ILE A 434 -25.09 1.36 -11.03
CA ILE A 434 -25.55 0.16 -11.74
C ILE A 434 -26.77 -0.40 -11.03
N THR A 435 -27.86 -0.52 -11.78
CA THR A 435 -28.98 -1.39 -11.43
C THR A 435 -28.65 -2.79 -11.94
N LEU A 436 -28.18 -3.67 -11.05
CA LEU A 436 -28.13 -5.10 -11.38
C LEU A 436 -29.56 -5.62 -11.38
N HIS A 437 -30.11 -5.89 -12.56
CA HIS A 437 -31.31 -6.68 -12.65
C HIS A 437 -30.99 -8.09 -12.13
N SER A 438 -31.68 -8.52 -11.07
CA SER A 438 -31.68 -9.92 -10.61
C SER A 438 -32.23 -10.77 -11.76
N THR A 439 -31.34 -11.45 -12.46
CA THR A 439 -31.67 -12.58 -13.36
C THR A 439 -31.70 -13.86 -12.58
#